data_e4ff74fde6747a5384592f9858efeae0
#
_entry.id   e4ff74fde6747a5384592f9858efeae0
#
_cell.length_a   1.000
_cell.length_b   1.000
_cell.length_c   1.000
_cell.angle_alpha   90.00
_cell.angle_beta   90.00
_cell.angle_gamma   90.00
#
_symmetry.space_group_name_H-M   'P 1'
#
loop_
_entity.id
_entity.type
_entity.pdbx_description
1 polymer ?
#
loop_
_entity_poly.entity_id
_entity_poly.type
_entity_poly.pdbx_seq_one_letter_code
_entity_poly.pdbx_strand_id
1 'polypeptide(L)'
;YDGINVYGNLAQNINLDLAFAGLVLPTLVQQGLISPAQAGFFGNIFATQTFFGTQTIRTTGYNEVDLTDNKASSMKTDIALHYKPTEDSELIINSKIGQGNTMLHATNRNMLKNFGLQQHKIEYNNRNLSLRAYTSIEDSGNTHDVSALGAVMTIAQPGGLNGYFGKYFQGYFGALPYLIDPNPIAG
;
A
#
# COMPACT_ATOMS: atom_id res chain seq x y z
N TYR A 1 18.64 5.67 1.47
CA TYR A 1 17.40 4.99 1.12
C TYR A 1 17.12 5.18 -0.38
N ASP A 2 16.91 4.12 -1.09
CA ASP A 2 16.91 4.09 -2.57
C ASP A 2 15.50 4.10 -3.20
N GLY A 3 14.42 3.90 -2.40
CA GLY A 3 13.03 4.03 -2.84
C GLY A 3 12.62 3.09 -4.00
N ILE A 4 13.34 2.00 -4.19
CA ILE A 4 13.16 1.09 -5.33
C ILE A 4 12.06 0.03 -5.12
N ASN A 5 11.44 -0.02 -3.94
CA ASN A 5 10.40 -1.01 -3.67
C ASN A 5 9.09 -0.63 -4.34
N VAL A 6 8.34 -1.66 -4.74
CA VAL A 6 7.00 -1.55 -5.34
C VAL A 6 6.00 -2.22 -4.40
N TYR A 7 4.91 -1.52 -4.11
CA TYR A 7 3.83 -1.97 -3.23
C TYR A 7 2.50 -2.02 -3.96
N GLY A 8 1.58 -2.86 -3.47
CA GLY A 8 0.30 -3.07 -4.12
C GLY A 8 0.38 -3.92 -5.39
N ASN A 9 1.50 -4.62 -5.59
CA ASN A 9 1.66 -5.63 -6.63
C ASN A 9 0.93 -6.91 -6.21
N LEU A 10 -0.38 -6.91 -6.42
CA LEU A 10 -1.26 -8.01 -6.04
C LEU A 10 -1.25 -9.10 -7.11
N ALA A 11 -1.08 -10.34 -6.67
CA ALA A 11 -1.12 -11.50 -7.54
C ALA A 11 -2.52 -12.10 -7.59
N GLN A 12 -3.00 -12.47 -8.78
CA GLN A 12 -4.23 -13.21 -8.97
C GLN A 12 -4.02 -14.34 -9.96
N ASN A 13 -4.53 -15.52 -9.61
CA ASN A 13 -4.58 -16.64 -10.54
C ASN A 13 -5.81 -16.49 -11.43
N ILE A 14 -5.60 -16.40 -12.72
CA ILE A 14 -6.66 -16.17 -13.70
C ILE A 14 -6.65 -17.32 -14.70
N ASN A 15 -7.81 -17.95 -14.89
CA ASN A 15 -8.01 -18.89 -15.98
C ASN A 15 -8.16 -18.08 -17.28
N LEU A 16 -7.16 -18.15 -18.15
CA LEU A 16 -7.11 -17.38 -19.38
C LEU A 16 -8.13 -17.88 -20.42
N ASP A 17 -8.49 -19.15 -20.39
CA ASP A 17 -9.51 -19.70 -21.29
C ASP A 17 -10.89 -19.10 -20.99
N LEU A 18 -11.25 -19.02 -19.69
CA LEU A 18 -12.49 -18.38 -19.27
C LEU A 18 -12.46 -16.86 -19.47
N ALA A 19 -11.32 -16.21 -19.26
CA ALA A 19 -11.14 -14.79 -19.51
C ALA A 19 -11.31 -14.48 -21.02
N PHE A 20 -10.75 -15.29 -21.89
CA PHE A 20 -10.93 -15.17 -23.33
C PHE A 20 -12.41 -15.34 -23.72
N ALA A 21 -13.06 -16.41 -23.25
CA ALA A 21 -14.47 -16.66 -23.51
C ALA A 21 -15.39 -15.52 -23.02
N GLY A 22 -15.13 -14.96 -21.84
CA GLY A 22 -15.97 -13.91 -21.23
C GLY A 22 -15.72 -12.50 -21.73
N LEU A 23 -14.53 -12.18 -22.23
CA LEU A 23 -14.16 -10.81 -22.63
C LEU A 23 -13.96 -10.65 -24.13
N VAL A 24 -13.32 -11.62 -24.79
CA VAL A 24 -12.95 -11.50 -26.20
C VAL A 24 -14.10 -11.89 -27.10
N LEU A 25 -14.74 -13.04 -26.87
CA LEU A 25 -15.83 -13.53 -27.75
C LEU A 25 -16.99 -12.54 -27.84
N PRO A 26 -17.49 -11.90 -26.74
CA PRO A 26 -18.53 -10.88 -26.85
C PRO A 26 -18.08 -9.66 -27.67
N THR A 27 -16.82 -9.26 -27.55
CA THR A 27 -16.26 -8.13 -28.33
C THR A 27 -16.23 -8.45 -29.83
N LEU A 28 -15.82 -9.68 -30.21
CA LEU A 28 -15.82 -10.12 -31.60
C LEU A 28 -17.23 -10.18 -32.20
N VAL A 29 -18.24 -10.55 -31.39
CA VAL A 29 -19.64 -10.48 -31.80
C VAL A 29 -20.09 -9.05 -32.04
N GLN A 30 -19.76 -8.14 -31.15
CA GLN A 30 -20.09 -6.71 -31.30
C GLN A 30 -19.44 -6.07 -32.54
N GLN A 31 -18.24 -6.52 -32.89
CA GLN A 31 -17.53 -6.06 -34.08
C GLN A 31 -18.05 -6.77 -35.39
N GLY A 32 -18.97 -7.72 -35.28
CA GLY A 32 -19.50 -8.45 -36.40
C GLY A 32 -18.53 -9.49 -37.03
N LEU A 33 -17.41 -9.76 -36.33
CA LEU A 33 -16.39 -10.72 -36.81
C LEU A 33 -16.82 -12.17 -36.64
N ILE A 34 -17.65 -12.48 -35.65
CA ILE A 34 -18.25 -13.79 -35.44
C ILE A 34 -19.73 -13.63 -35.08
N SER A 35 -20.52 -14.65 -35.39
CA SER A 35 -21.93 -14.70 -35.01
C SER A 35 -22.09 -15.10 -33.52
N PRO A 36 -23.22 -14.75 -32.85
CA PRO A 36 -23.52 -15.21 -31.52
C PRO A 36 -23.48 -16.73 -31.34
N ALA A 37 -23.89 -17.49 -32.37
CA ALA A 37 -23.83 -18.94 -32.35
C ALA A 37 -22.40 -19.47 -32.38
N GLN A 38 -21.51 -18.84 -33.14
CA GLN A 38 -20.07 -19.15 -33.14
C GLN A 38 -19.43 -18.81 -31.80
N ALA A 39 -19.77 -17.65 -31.20
CA ALA A 39 -19.28 -17.30 -29.88
C ALA A 39 -19.72 -18.30 -28.80
N GLY A 40 -20.97 -18.79 -28.87
CA GLY A 40 -21.44 -19.84 -27.95
C GLY A 40 -20.70 -21.17 -28.13
N PHE A 41 -20.42 -21.56 -29.37
CA PHE A 41 -19.63 -22.76 -29.68
C PHE A 41 -18.19 -22.65 -29.14
N PHE A 42 -17.50 -21.57 -29.45
CA PHE A 42 -16.15 -21.32 -28.94
C PHE A 42 -16.12 -21.19 -27.42
N GLY A 43 -17.13 -20.53 -26.82
CA GLY A 43 -17.24 -20.41 -25.38
C GLY A 43 -17.30 -21.75 -24.66
N ASN A 44 -18.08 -22.70 -25.21
CA ASN A 44 -18.12 -24.07 -24.70
C ASN A 44 -16.77 -24.79 -24.84
N ILE A 45 -16.05 -24.59 -25.94
CA ILE A 45 -14.72 -25.18 -26.13
C ILE A 45 -13.74 -24.64 -25.09
N PHE A 46 -13.67 -23.33 -24.88
CA PHE A 46 -12.80 -22.72 -23.89
C PHE A 46 -13.21 -23.02 -22.43
N ALA A 47 -14.46 -23.38 -22.18
CA ALA A 47 -14.93 -23.84 -20.87
C ALA A 47 -14.56 -25.30 -20.57
N THR A 48 -14.40 -26.15 -21.62
CA THR A 48 -14.19 -27.59 -21.49
C THR A 48 -12.78 -28.06 -21.83
N GLN A 49 -12.04 -27.27 -22.63
CA GLN A 49 -10.66 -27.55 -23.02
C GLN A 49 -9.71 -26.51 -22.44
N THR A 50 -8.50 -26.93 -22.14
CA THR A 50 -7.47 -26.02 -21.65
C THR A 50 -6.49 -25.69 -22.76
N PHE A 51 -6.46 -24.42 -23.21
CA PHE A 51 -5.53 -23.93 -24.23
C PHE A 51 -4.43 -23.05 -23.60
N PHE A 52 -4.83 -22.10 -22.76
CA PHE A 52 -3.94 -21.13 -22.12
C PHE A 52 -3.70 -21.47 -20.65
N GLY A 53 -4.67 -22.17 -20.03
CA GLY A 53 -4.63 -22.57 -18.63
C GLY A 53 -4.75 -21.42 -17.65
N THR A 54 -4.34 -21.69 -16.41
CA THR A 54 -4.33 -20.69 -15.33
C THR A 54 -2.96 -20.05 -15.23
N GLN A 55 -2.92 -18.72 -15.29
CA GLN A 55 -1.72 -17.93 -15.14
C GLN A 55 -1.81 -17.02 -13.92
N THR A 56 -0.70 -16.84 -13.22
CA THR A 56 -0.59 -15.87 -12.15
C THR A 56 -0.21 -14.52 -12.74
N ILE A 57 -1.15 -13.57 -12.73
CA ILE A 57 -0.93 -12.22 -13.21
C ILE A 57 -0.84 -11.29 -12.02
N ARG A 58 0.07 -10.31 -12.11
CA ARG A 58 0.30 -9.32 -11.06
C ARG A 58 -0.08 -7.92 -11.55
N THR A 59 -0.64 -7.11 -10.64
CA THR A 59 -0.81 -5.68 -10.88
C THR A 59 0.56 -4.99 -10.89
N THR A 60 0.68 -3.86 -11.55
CA THR A 60 1.95 -3.09 -11.60
C THR A 60 2.36 -2.55 -10.24
N GLY A 61 1.38 -2.25 -9.37
CA GLY A 61 1.63 -1.61 -8.08
C GLY A 61 2.10 -0.15 -8.20
N TYR A 62 2.64 0.37 -7.10
CA TYR A 62 3.11 1.75 -6.96
C TYR A 62 4.55 1.76 -6.45
N ASN A 63 5.37 2.63 -6.98
CA ASN A 63 6.71 2.84 -6.44
C ASN A 63 6.62 3.49 -5.06
N GLU A 64 7.54 3.17 -4.19
CA GLU A 64 7.57 3.68 -2.83
C GLU A 64 7.65 5.22 -2.78
N VAL A 65 8.38 5.82 -3.70
CA VAL A 65 8.53 7.29 -3.81
C VAL A 65 7.20 8.01 -4.12
N ASP A 66 6.23 7.29 -4.71
CA ASP A 66 4.89 7.82 -5.02
C ASP A 66 3.94 7.69 -3.83
N LEU A 67 4.26 6.82 -2.87
CA LEU A 67 3.45 6.53 -1.69
C LEU A 67 3.89 7.31 -0.44
N THR A 68 5.17 7.68 -0.37
CA THR A 68 5.73 8.36 0.79
C THR A 68 6.92 9.23 0.42
N ASP A 69 7.14 10.30 1.17
CA ASP A 69 8.21 11.28 0.91
C ASP A 69 9.59 10.86 1.46
N ASN A 70 9.69 9.73 2.15
CA ASN A 70 10.93 9.16 2.71
C ASN A 70 11.80 10.12 3.54
N LYS A 71 11.24 11.26 3.98
CA LYS A 71 11.97 12.25 4.76
C LYS A 71 11.93 11.90 6.23
N ALA A 72 13.08 11.89 6.87
CA ALA A 72 13.22 11.73 8.30
C ALA A 72 13.53 13.09 8.95
N SER A 73 12.84 13.38 10.05
CA SER A 73 13.11 14.53 10.88
C SER A 73 12.83 14.20 12.34
N SER A 74 13.57 14.78 13.25
CA SER A 74 13.35 14.58 14.68
C SER A 74 13.69 15.86 15.44
N MET A 75 12.76 16.26 16.28
CA MET A 75 12.96 17.34 17.25
C MET A 75 12.70 16.77 18.64
N LYS A 76 13.60 17.05 19.58
CA LYS A 76 13.47 16.64 20.98
C LYS A 76 13.78 17.83 21.88
N THR A 77 12.94 18.03 22.87
CA THR A 77 13.11 19.08 23.89
C THR A 77 12.99 18.41 25.25
N ASP A 78 13.90 18.74 26.15
CA ASP A 78 13.89 18.31 27.55
C ASP A 78 14.09 19.55 28.43
N ILE A 79 13.10 19.84 29.27
CA ILE A 79 13.11 20.99 30.18
C ILE A 79 12.90 20.44 31.58
N ALA A 80 13.81 20.76 32.47
CA ALA A 80 13.72 20.41 33.88
C ALA A 80 13.86 21.64 34.75
N LEU A 81 12.94 21.81 35.70
CA LEU A 81 13.00 22.80 36.75
C LEU A 81 13.27 22.10 38.08
N HIS A 82 14.32 22.53 38.76
CA HIS A 82 14.71 22.04 40.06
C HIS A 82 14.49 23.18 41.10
N TYR A 83 13.69 22.90 42.09
CA TYR A 83 13.45 23.83 43.19
C TYR A 83 13.77 23.18 44.54
N LYS A 84 14.60 23.82 45.34
CA LYS A 84 15.00 23.34 46.67
C LYS A 84 14.35 24.20 47.74
N PRO A 85 13.20 23.79 48.30
CA PRO A 85 12.54 24.52 49.39
C PRO A 85 13.39 24.56 50.66
N THR A 86 14.18 23.51 50.92
CA THR A 86 15.12 23.38 52.03
C THR A 86 16.40 22.70 51.55
N GLU A 87 17.45 22.66 52.37
CA GLU A 87 18.71 22.00 52.05
C GLU A 87 18.55 20.50 51.82
N ASP A 88 17.58 19.88 52.48
CA ASP A 88 17.31 18.43 52.42
C ASP A 88 16.15 18.05 51.48
N SER A 89 15.51 19.00 50.78
CA SER A 89 14.37 18.71 49.93
C SER A 89 14.50 19.35 48.56
N GLU A 90 14.02 18.60 47.54
CA GLU A 90 14.06 19.00 46.13
C GLU A 90 12.73 18.66 45.45
N LEU A 91 12.17 19.61 44.73
CA LEU A 91 11.06 19.44 43.80
C LEU A 91 11.58 19.52 42.36
N ILE A 92 11.33 18.51 41.57
CA ILE A 92 11.74 18.43 40.18
C ILE A 92 10.48 18.37 39.30
N ILE A 93 10.37 19.27 38.36
CA ILE A 93 9.36 19.24 37.32
C ILE A 93 10.10 19.07 35.99
N ASN A 94 9.82 17.97 35.25
CA ASN A 94 10.49 17.68 33.99
C ASN A 94 9.47 17.43 32.89
N SER A 95 9.70 18.04 31.75
CA SER A 95 8.87 17.86 30.55
C SER A 95 9.77 17.52 29.37
N LYS A 96 9.53 16.35 28.75
CA LYS A 96 10.19 15.89 27.55
C LYS A 96 9.18 15.85 26.44
N ILE A 97 9.49 16.48 25.32
CA ILE A 97 8.66 16.53 24.13
C ILE A 97 9.50 16.08 22.95
N GLY A 98 9.05 15.05 22.25
CA GLY A 98 9.64 14.56 21.02
C GLY A 98 8.62 14.59 19.90
N GLN A 99 9.03 15.05 18.73
CA GLN A 99 8.21 15.00 17.52
C GLN A 99 9.09 14.65 16.32
N GLY A 100 8.56 13.87 15.38
CA GLY A 100 9.35 13.53 14.22
C GLY A 100 8.60 12.76 13.15
N ASN A 101 9.31 12.58 12.05
CA ASN A 101 8.94 11.74 10.92
C ASN A 101 10.04 10.70 10.74
N THR A 102 9.67 9.46 10.52
CA THR A 102 10.64 8.40 10.22
C THR A 102 9.98 7.24 9.50
N MET A 103 10.77 6.50 8.75
CA MET A 103 10.36 5.23 8.19
C MET A 103 10.85 4.10 9.10
N LEU A 104 9.92 3.33 9.63
CA LEU A 104 10.23 2.15 10.43
C LEU A 104 10.28 0.92 9.52
N HIS A 105 11.43 0.27 9.48
CA HIS A 105 11.65 -0.98 8.77
C HIS A 105 11.52 -2.14 9.75
N ALA A 106 10.42 -2.87 9.64
CA ALA A 106 10.18 -4.11 10.36
C ALA A 106 9.72 -5.18 9.34
N THR A 107 8.84 -6.09 9.73
CA THR A 107 8.18 -7.02 8.80
C THR A 107 7.43 -6.27 7.70
N ASN A 108 6.80 -5.15 8.06
CA ASN A 108 6.18 -4.19 7.14
C ASN A 108 6.94 -2.87 7.20
N ARG A 109 6.76 -2.03 6.19
CA ARG A 109 7.24 -0.65 6.17
C ARG A 109 6.16 0.30 6.65
N ASN A 110 6.42 0.96 7.77
CA ASN A 110 5.52 1.92 8.37
C ASN A 110 6.12 3.31 8.27
N MET A 111 5.40 4.24 7.65
CA MET A 111 5.73 5.66 7.68
C MET A 111 5.09 6.27 8.92
N LEU A 112 5.92 6.70 9.87
CA LEU A 112 5.52 7.48 11.02
C LEU A 112 5.64 8.95 10.64
N LYS A 113 4.51 9.63 10.46
CA LYS A 113 4.46 11.04 10.08
C LYS A 113 3.79 11.87 11.16
N ASN A 114 4.50 12.91 11.61
CA ASN A 114 4.08 13.75 12.73
C ASN A 114 3.88 12.96 14.03
N PHE A 115 4.65 11.88 14.22
CA PHE A 115 4.64 11.12 15.46
C PHE A 115 5.10 12.00 16.60
N GLY A 116 4.35 12.03 17.70
CA GLY A 116 4.61 12.82 18.88
C GLY A 116 4.68 11.98 20.15
N LEU A 117 5.65 12.27 21.01
CA LEU A 117 5.76 11.68 22.36
C LEU A 117 6.01 12.79 23.37
N GLN A 118 5.17 12.86 24.40
CA GLN A 118 5.34 13.78 25.50
C GLN A 118 5.41 12.99 26.81
N GLN A 119 6.36 13.34 27.65
CA GLN A 119 6.52 12.79 28.99
C GLN A 119 6.64 13.92 29.97
N HIS A 120 5.78 13.94 30.98
CA HIS A 120 5.80 14.91 32.04
C HIS A 120 6.00 14.17 33.37
N LYS A 121 6.92 14.66 34.17
CA LYS A 121 7.26 14.10 35.47
C LYS A 121 7.28 15.21 36.53
N ILE A 122 6.72 14.92 37.70
CA ILE A 122 6.92 15.67 38.92
C ILE A 122 7.50 14.73 39.97
N GLU A 123 8.54 15.16 40.65
CA GLU A 123 9.23 14.37 41.63
C GLU A 123 9.57 15.25 42.84
N TYR A 124 9.23 14.78 44.03
CA TYR A 124 9.62 15.40 45.29
C TYR A 124 10.50 14.43 46.06
N ASN A 125 11.68 14.88 46.42
CA ASN A 125 12.67 14.16 47.22
C ASN A 125 12.97 14.90 48.48
N ASN A 126 12.96 14.17 49.59
CA ASN A 126 13.42 14.63 50.90
C ASN A 126 14.22 13.48 51.53
N ARG A 127 14.95 13.72 52.64
CA ARG A 127 15.77 12.74 53.33
C ARG A 127 15.05 11.40 53.62
N ASN A 128 13.74 11.44 53.93
CA ASN A 128 12.96 10.29 54.33
C ASN A 128 11.84 9.88 53.36
N LEU A 129 11.59 10.69 52.32
CA LEU A 129 10.46 10.48 51.40
C LEU A 129 10.86 10.82 49.95
N SER A 130 10.55 9.93 49.04
CA SER A 130 10.63 10.19 47.61
C SER A 130 9.27 9.86 46.97
N LEU A 131 8.67 10.87 46.34
CA LEU A 131 7.40 10.74 45.61
C LEU A 131 7.64 11.09 44.13
N ARG A 132 7.10 10.29 43.24
CA ARG A 132 7.19 10.52 41.79
C ARG A 132 5.85 10.26 41.13
N ALA A 133 5.42 11.20 40.32
CA ALA A 133 4.30 11.00 39.37
C ALA A 133 4.78 11.35 37.98
N TYR A 134 4.28 10.59 36.97
CA TYR A 134 4.59 10.86 35.58
C TYR A 134 3.40 10.53 34.71
N THR A 135 3.35 11.15 33.55
CA THR A 135 2.42 10.83 32.47
C THR A 135 3.15 10.77 31.15
N SER A 136 2.72 9.88 30.26
CA SER A 136 3.18 9.79 28.88
C SER A 136 1.98 9.97 27.95
N ILE A 137 2.11 10.83 26.96
CA ILE A 137 1.13 11.07 25.92
C ILE A 137 1.81 10.75 24.61
N GLU A 138 1.20 9.85 23.85
CA GLU A 138 1.68 9.43 22.54
C GLU A 138 0.64 9.82 21.48
N ASP A 139 1.11 10.47 20.42
CA ASP A 139 0.32 10.79 19.24
C ASP A 139 0.96 10.09 18.05
N SER A 140 0.25 9.13 17.48
CA SER A 140 0.71 8.38 16.30
C SER A 140 0.73 9.22 15.02
N GLY A 141 0.14 10.42 15.05
CA GLY A 141 0.09 11.33 13.90
C GLY A 141 -0.59 10.66 12.69
N ASN A 142 0.01 10.84 11.52
CA ASN A 142 -0.43 10.25 10.25
C ASN A 142 0.40 8.99 9.91
N THR A 143 0.52 8.08 10.86
CA THR A 143 1.25 6.81 10.66
C THR A 143 0.45 5.86 9.77
N HIS A 144 1.11 5.25 8.80
CA HIS A 144 0.48 4.26 7.91
C HIS A 144 1.48 3.20 7.46
N ASP A 145 0.95 2.00 7.16
CA ASP A 145 1.67 0.92 6.50
C ASP A 145 1.69 1.19 4.99
N VAL A 146 2.89 1.33 4.43
CA VAL A 146 3.09 1.63 2.99
C VAL A 146 2.64 0.47 2.11
N SER A 147 2.82 -0.77 2.58
CA SER A 147 2.38 -1.97 1.85
C SER A 147 0.86 -2.05 1.78
N ALA A 148 0.19 -1.82 2.91
CA ALA A 148 -1.26 -1.78 2.98
C ALA A 148 -1.83 -0.63 2.14
N LEU A 149 -1.20 0.57 2.18
CA LEU A 149 -1.61 1.70 1.36
C LEU A 149 -1.57 1.36 -0.13
N GLY A 150 -0.47 0.80 -0.63
CA GLY A 150 -0.35 0.39 -2.03
C GLY A 150 -1.40 -0.65 -2.44
N ALA A 151 -1.68 -1.63 -1.58
CA ALA A 151 -2.70 -2.65 -1.83
C ALA A 151 -4.11 -2.03 -1.89
N VAL A 152 -4.45 -1.16 -0.93
CA VAL A 152 -5.75 -0.48 -0.90
C VAL A 152 -5.94 0.42 -2.13
N MET A 153 -4.91 1.18 -2.53
CA MET A 153 -4.96 2.01 -3.73
C MET A 153 -5.19 1.18 -5.00
N THR A 154 -4.58 0.00 -5.10
CA THR A 154 -4.80 -0.92 -6.23
C THR A 154 -6.25 -1.42 -6.26
N ILE A 155 -6.81 -1.79 -5.10
CA ILE A 155 -8.19 -2.31 -4.99
C ILE A 155 -9.23 -1.19 -5.19
N ALA A 156 -8.91 0.04 -4.77
CA ALA A 156 -9.80 1.19 -4.87
C ALA A 156 -9.92 1.78 -6.29
N GLN A 157 -9.16 1.29 -7.26
CA GLN A 157 -9.31 1.71 -8.65
C GLN A 157 -10.70 1.38 -9.21
N PRO A 158 -11.21 2.15 -10.19
CA PRO A 158 -12.52 1.90 -10.80
C PRO A 158 -12.65 0.45 -11.32
N GLY A 159 -13.64 -0.27 -10.81
CA GLY A 159 -13.83 -1.70 -11.10
C GLY A 159 -12.97 -2.65 -10.26
N GLY A 160 -12.16 -2.14 -9.33
CA GLY A 160 -11.30 -2.94 -8.47
C GLY A 160 -10.29 -3.77 -9.27
N LEU A 161 -9.90 -4.92 -8.71
CA LEU A 161 -9.00 -5.86 -9.40
C LEU A 161 -9.60 -6.39 -10.70
N ASN A 162 -10.92 -6.63 -10.74
CA ASN A 162 -11.58 -7.12 -11.96
C ASN A 162 -11.52 -6.07 -13.09
N GLY A 163 -11.70 -4.78 -12.75
CA GLY A 163 -11.55 -3.69 -13.72
C GLY A 163 -10.12 -3.56 -14.24
N TYR A 164 -9.14 -3.70 -13.35
CA TYR A 164 -7.72 -3.71 -13.73
C TYR A 164 -7.40 -4.83 -14.71
N PHE A 165 -7.76 -6.05 -14.35
CA PHE A 165 -7.50 -7.23 -15.21
C PHE A 165 -8.32 -7.20 -16.50
N GLY A 166 -9.55 -6.68 -16.46
CA GLY A 166 -10.36 -6.49 -17.67
C GLY A 166 -9.65 -5.58 -18.69
N LYS A 167 -9.11 -4.44 -18.26
CA LYS A 167 -8.32 -3.55 -19.12
C LYS A 167 -7.02 -4.19 -19.61
N TYR A 168 -6.34 -4.92 -18.72
CA TYR A 168 -5.12 -5.65 -19.07
C TYR A 168 -5.40 -6.64 -20.22
N PHE A 169 -6.47 -7.44 -20.12
CA PHE A 169 -6.82 -8.41 -21.14
C PHE A 169 -7.28 -7.76 -22.44
N GLN A 170 -8.06 -6.68 -22.37
CA GLN A 170 -8.42 -5.91 -23.56
C GLN A 170 -7.18 -5.43 -24.32
N GLY A 171 -6.16 -4.91 -23.59
CA GLY A 171 -4.90 -4.50 -24.19
C GLY A 171 -4.12 -5.69 -24.77
N TYR A 172 -4.01 -6.79 -24.02
CA TYR A 172 -3.28 -7.97 -24.43
C TYR A 172 -3.88 -8.61 -25.67
N PHE A 173 -5.19 -8.87 -25.66
CA PHE A 173 -5.87 -9.49 -26.80
C PHE A 173 -6.04 -8.51 -27.97
N GLY A 174 -6.16 -7.22 -27.72
CA GLY A 174 -6.17 -6.19 -28.76
C GLY A 174 -4.83 -6.08 -29.50
N ALA A 175 -3.72 -6.47 -28.85
CA ALA A 175 -2.41 -6.49 -29.47
C ALA A 175 -2.12 -7.78 -30.27
N LEU A 176 -2.88 -8.87 -30.06
CA LEU A 176 -2.65 -10.15 -30.74
C LEU A 176 -2.63 -10.07 -32.27
N PRO A 177 -3.53 -9.32 -32.95
CA PRO A 177 -3.48 -9.17 -34.41
C PRO A 177 -2.15 -8.60 -34.90
N TYR A 178 -1.58 -7.65 -34.16
CA TYR A 178 -0.28 -7.03 -34.50
C TYR A 178 0.93 -7.95 -34.25
N LEU A 179 0.77 -8.93 -33.35
CA LEU A 179 1.82 -9.93 -33.08
C LEU A 179 1.81 -11.07 -34.12
N ILE A 180 0.63 -11.37 -34.69
CA ILE A 180 0.45 -12.42 -35.69
C ILE A 180 0.74 -11.88 -37.10
N ASP A 181 0.34 -10.63 -37.37
CA ASP A 181 0.63 -9.92 -38.61
C ASP A 181 1.18 -8.53 -38.30
N PRO A 182 2.51 -8.33 -38.36
CA PRO A 182 3.12 -7.03 -38.07
C PRO A 182 2.77 -5.96 -39.12
N ASN A 183 2.04 -6.31 -40.18
CA ASN A 183 1.60 -5.37 -41.21
C ASN A 183 0.10 -5.52 -41.56
N PRO A 184 -0.83 -5.37 -40.55
CA PRO A 184 -2.26 -5.63 -40.75
C PRO A 184 -2.99 -4.61 -41.64
N ILE A 185 -2.28 -3.61 -42.18
CA ILE A 185 -2.86 -2.51 -42.98
C ILE A 185 -2.60 -2.76 -44.51
N ALA A 186 -1.92 -3.82 -44.87
CA ALA A 186 -1.55 -4.10 -46.27
C ALA A 186 -2.48 -5.13 -46.96
N GLY A 187 -3.64 -5.41 -46.38
CA GLY A 187 -4.65 -6.29 -46.94
C GLY A 187 -5.92 -5.57 -47.41
#